data_84aa07b146d0a30b4033c940b7e7ee03
#
_entry.id   84aa07b146d0a30b4033c940b7e7ee03
#
_cell.length_a   1.000
_cell.length_b   1.000
_cell.length_c   1.000
_cell.angle_alpha   90.00
_cell.angle_beta   90.00
_cell.angle_gamma   90.00
#
_symmetry.space_group_name_H-M   'P 1'
#
loop_
_entity.id
_entity.type
_entity.pdbx_description
1 polymer ?
#
loop_
_entity_poly.entity_id
_entity_poly.type
_entity_poly.pdbx_seq_one_letter_code
_entity_poly.pdbx_strand_id
1 'polypeptide(L)'
;VENTQAINKAILAASKQGGATVVIAKGEYRTYTIELKSHVHLHFEEGAVIRAARTDIKHSYVNQDGEGGNYLEPEINRFAGLQDHGHSYFANSLFYGADLCDIMISGDGLIDGSSWNEEEKCREYVLLGGDPSEPAFRNERGHNGEWFGNKAIALVRCKNVVLTDFSLVIGGHFAIIAEGVENMYVDGILIDTNRDAFDIDCCKDVTVRNSVFNSLTDDGLVMKSSYGAGIFMPLENVLIEDCKVSGYDAGSVYAKAYT
;
A
#
# COMPACT_ATOMS: atom_id res chain seq x y z
N VAL A 1 -6.77 -20.91 -1.29
CA VAL A 1 -6.39 -20.99 0.14
C VAL A 1 -5.85 -19.64 0.54
N GLU A 2 -6.23 -19.16 1.71
CA GLU A 2 -5.75 -17.92 2.30
C GLU A 2 -4.37 -18.16 2.94
N ASN A 3 -3.42 -17.25 2.75
CA ASN A 3 -2.01 -17.45 3.08
C ASN A 3 -1.44 -16.46 4.11
N THR A 4 -2.24 -15.51 4.62
CA THR A 4 -1.78 -14.43 5.50
C THR A 4 -1.01 -14.94 6.71
N GLN A 5 -1.58 -15.90 7.41
CA GLN A 5 -0.95 -16.42 8.64
C GLN A 5 0.38 -17.11 8.37
N ALA A 6 0.49 -17.83 7.25
CA ALA A 6 1.73 -18.52 6.89
C ALA A 6 2.85 -17.51 6.59
N ILE A 7 2.55 -16.48 5.81
CA ILE A 7 3.51 -15.42 5.46
C ILE A 7 3.89 -14.60 6.70
N ASN A 8 2.92 -14.16 7.50
CA ASN A 8 3.19 -13.39 8.72
C ASN A 8 4.02 -14.19 9.74
N LYS A 9 3.79 -15.51 9.85
CA LYS A 9 4.58 -16.39 10.70
C LYS A 9 6.03 -16.49 10.20
N ALA A 10 6.26 -16.59 8.90
CA ALA A 10 7.61 -16.60 8.32
C ALA A 10 8.34 -15.28 8.55
N ILE A 11 7.67 -14.13 8.31
CA ILE A 11 8.21 -12.79 8.57
C ILE A 11 8.58 -12.63 10.05
N LEU A 12 7.68 -13.03 10.96
CA LEU A 12 7.93 -12.95 12.39
C LEU A 12 9.11 -13.84 12.83
N ALA A 13 9.24 -15.03 12.26
CA ALA A 13 10.35 -15.93 12.54
C ALA A 13 11.69 -15.35 12.06
N ALA A 14 11.71 -14.77 10.86
CA ALA A 14 12.87 -14.09 10.29
C ALA A 14 13.32 -12.92 11.18
N SER A 15 12.40 -12.05 11.58
CA SER A 15 12.70 -10.92 12.47
C SER A 15 13.23 -11.35 13.84
N LYS A 16 12.65 -12.38 14.46
CA LYS A 16 13.10 -12.91 15.76
C LYS A 16 14.50 -13.49 15.74
N GLN A 17 15.01 -13.89 14.59
CA GLN A 17 16.38 -14.39 14.41
C GLN A 17 17.40 -13.26 14.15
N GLY A 18 16.97 -12.01 14.22
CA GLY A 18 17.81 -10.85 13.95
C GLY A 18 17.80 -10.41 12.48
N GLY A 19 16.92 -10.98 11.68
CA GLY A 19 16.73 -10.65 10.27
C GLY A 19 17.04 -11.82 9.34
N ALA A 20 16.26 -11.89 8.26
CA ALA A 20 16.47 -12.86 7.18
C ALA A 20 15.65 -12.48 5.95
N THR A 21 15.94 -13.14 4.83
CA THR A 21 15.12 -13.08 3.62
C THR A 21 13.98 -14.10 3.73
N VAL A 22 12.76 -13.62 3.57
CA VAL A 22 11.56 -14.45 3.37
C VAL A 22 11.27 -14.47 1.88
N VAL A 23 11.41 -15.63 1.26
CA VAL A 23 11.18 -15.79 -0.18
C VAL A 23 9.74 -16.16 -0.43
N ILE A 24 9.06 -15.37 -1.25
CA ILE A 24 7.74 -15.70 -1.81
C ILE A 24 8.01 -16.35 -3.16
N ALA A 25 7.89 -17.67 -3.20
CA ALA A 25 8.15 -18.46 -4.38
C ALA A 25 7.10 -18.21 -5.47
N LYS A 26 7.39 -18.65 -6.71
CA LYS A 26 6.43 -18.61 -7.80
C LYS A 26 5.10 -19.24 -7.39
N GLY A 27 4.00 -18.52 -7.58
CA GLY A 27 2.65 -18.96 -7.22
C GLY A 27 1.73 -17.79 -6.90
N GLU A 28 0.46 -18.08 -6.68
CA GLU A 28 -0.53 -17.09 -6.29
C GLU A 28 -0.91 -17.27 -4.80
N TYR A 29 -0.79 -16.20 -4.05
CA TYR A 29 -1.04 -16.14 -2.60
C TYR A 29 -2.10 -15.12 -2.31
N ARG A 30 -3.25 -15.54 -1.84
CA ARG A 30 -4.33 -14.65 -1.41
C ARG A 30 -4.12 -14.27 0.05
N THR A 31 -4.05 -12.96 0.34
CA THR A 31 -3.71 -12.48 1.67
C THR A 31 -4.55 -11.29 2.10
N TYR A 32 -4.78 -11.19 3.39
CA TYR A 32 -5.14 -9.97 4.11
C TYR A 32 -3.86 -9.21 4.50
N THR A 33 -3.83 -8.50 5.62
CA THR A 33 -2.65 -7.71 6.00
C THR A 33 -1.41 -8.58 6.25
N ILE A 34 -0.39 -8.35 5.44
CA ILE A 34 0.97 -8.82 5.68
C ILE A 34 1.66 -7.80 6.59
N GLU A 35 1.96 -8.22 7.81
CA GLU A 35 2.63 -7.40 8.81
C GLU A 35 4.14 -7.42 8.61
N LEU A 36 4.70 -6.34 8.13
CA LEU A 36 6.15 -6.18 8.01
C LEU A 36 6.81 -6.13 9.39
N LYS A 37 8.07 -6.54 9.47
CA LYS A 37 8.87 -6.52 10.70
C LYS A 37 10.28 -6.02 10.37
N SER A 38 10.93 -5.41 11.37
CA SER A 38 12.30 -4.92 11.22
C SER A 38 13.29 -6.03 10.85
N HIS A 39 14.28 -5.66 10.05
CA HIS A 39 15.38 -6.50 9.59
C HIS A 39 14.94 -7.66 8.67
N VAL A 40 13.78 -7.55 8.02
CA VAL A 40 13.26 -8.57 7.11
C VAL A 40 13.30 -8.08 5.68
N HIS A 41 13.87 -8.91 4.82
CA HIS A 41 13.79 -8.80 3.38
C HIS A 41 12.72 -9.74 2.85
N LEU A 42 11.66 -9.19 2.27
CA LEU A 42 10.64 -9.95 1.56
C LEU A 42 11.00 -9.96 0.08
N HIS A 43 11.35 -11.13 -0.46
CA HIS A 43 11.79 -11.29 -1.83
C HIS A 43 10.79 -12.08 -2.66
N PHE A 44 10.32 -11.51 -3.75
CA PHE A 44 9.43 -12.15 -4.71
C PHE A 44 10.23 -12.82 -5.84
N GLU A 45 10.07 -14.11 -6.01
CA GLU A 45 10.54 -14.78 -7.23
C GLU A 45 9.68 -14.40 -8.43
N GLU A 46 10.24 -14.50 -9.63
CA GLU A 46 9.50 -14.32 -10.88
C GLU A 46 8.24 -15.21 -10.92
N GLY A 47 7.08 -14.56 -11.12
CA GLY A 47 5.79 -15.23 -11.13
C GLY A 47 5.18 -15.48 -9.75
N ALA A 48 5.74 -14.88 -8.70
CA ALA A 48 5.06 -14.75 -7.40
C ALA A 48 3.98 -13.65 -7.48
N VAL A 49 2.78 -13.94 -7.01
CA VAL A 49 1.66 -13.00 -6.99
C VAL A 49 1.06 -12.95 -5.59
N ILE A 50 1.09 -11.80 -4.96
CA ILE A 50 0.30 -11.52 -3.76
C ILE A 50 -1.01 -10.86 -4.20
N ARG A 51 -2.12 -11.51 -3.91
CA ARG A 51 -3.46 -11.03 -4.25
C ARG A 51 -4.24 -10.66 -3.00
N ALA A 52 -4.84 -9.49 -3.01
CA ALA A 52 -5.70 -9.04 -1.92
C ALA A 52 -6.89 -9.98 -1.72
N ALA A 53 -7.14 -10.40 -0.49
CA ALA A 53 -8.27 -11.22 -0.12
C ALA A 53 -9.53 -10.35 0.05
N ARG A 54 -10.67 -10.85 -0.43
CA ARG A 54 -11.96 -10.12 -0.33
C ARG A 54 -12.43 -10.05 1.10
N THR A 55 -13.01 -8.92 1.43
CA THR A 55 -13.74 -8.69 2.68
C THR A 55 -15.20 -8.38 2.39
N ASP A 56 -16.05 -8.36 3.41
CA ASP A 56 -17.40 -7.80 3.28
C ASP A 56 -17.29 -6.29 3.11
N ILE A 57 -17.83 -5.77 2.01
CA ILE A 57 -17.85 -4.33 1.71
C ILE A 57 -18.54 -3.52 2.81
N LYS A 58 -19.49 -4.11 3.53
CA LYS A 58 -20.21 -3.44 4.63
C LYS A 58 -19.40 -3.41 5.93
N HIS A 59 -18.46 -4.31 6.06
CA HIS A 59 -17.62 -4.49 7.24
C HIS A 59 -16.22 -4.84 6.76
N SER A 60 -15.52 -3.87 6.18
CA SER A 60 -14.27 -4.03 5.41
C SER A 60 -13.18 -4.87 6.08
N TYR A 61 -13.39 -5.28 7.31
CA TYR A 61 -12.42 -6.05 8.10
C TYR A 61 -12.97 -7.42 8.52
N VAL A 62 -14.16 -7.79 8.07
CA VAL A 62 -14.74 -9.10 8.36
C VAL A 62 -14.43 -10.07 7.24
N ASN A 63 -13.82 -11.19 7.60
CA ASN A 63 -13.51 -12.27 6.67
C ASN A 63 -14.78 -12.92 6.12
N GLN A 64 -15.02 -12.83 4.82
CA GLN A 64 -16.13 -13.52 4.14
C GLN A 64 -15.86 -14.99 3.87
N ASP A 65 -14.60 -15.38 3.80
CA ASP A 65 -14.24 -16.73 3.38
C ASP A 65 -14.31 -17.76 4.51
N GLY A 66 -14.52 -17.33 5.75
CA GLY A 66 -14.57 -18.21 6.92
C GLY A 66 -13.26 -18.90 7.26
N GLU A 67 -12.16 -18.53 6.59
CA GLU A 67 -10.87 -19.21 6.68
C GLU A 67 -9.89 -18.57 7.67
N GLY A 68 -10.35 -17.61 8.48
CA GLY A 68 -9.57 -17.11 9.62
C GLY A 68 -8.39 -16.18 9.27
N GLY A 69 -8.65 -15.02 8.85
CA GLY A 69 -7.71 -13.91 8.67
C GLY A 69 -8.52 -12.68 8.29
N ASN A 70 -8.03 -11.51 8.63
CA ASN A 70 -8.65 -10.24 8.27
C ASN A 70 -7.55 -9.22 7.96
N TYR A 71 -7.92 -8.12 7.31
CA TYR A 71 -7.12 -6.91 7.41
C TYR A 71 -7.09 -6.46 8.87
N LEU A 72 -5.99 -5.85 9.28
CA LEU A 72 -5.92 -5.24 10.60
C LEU A 72 -6.99 -4.13 10.70
N GLU A 73 -7.52 -3.94 11.89
CA GLU A 73 -8.40 -2.81 12.14
C GLU A 73 -7.63 -1.50 11.93
N PRO A 74 -8.24 -0.50 11.28
CA PRO A 74 -7.62 0.81 11.12
C PRO A 74 -7.47 1.48 12.48
N GLU A 75 -6.45 2.31 12.60
CA GLU A 75 -6.21 3.12 13.79
C GLU A 75 -7.35 4.11 14.00
N ILE A 76 -7.59 4.48 15.25
CA ILE A 76 -8.48 5.59 15.56
C ILE A 76 -7.83 6.88 15.05
N ASN A 77 -8.47 7.54 14.08
CA ASN A 77 -8.02 8.84 13.61
C ASN A 77 -8.29 9.91 14.68
N ARG A 78 -7.23 10.28 15.40
CA ARG A 78 -7.27 11.34 16.43
C ARG A 78 -7.16 12.75 15.84
N PHE A 79 -6.92 12.83 14.54
CA PHE A 79 -6.62 14.07 13.80
C PHE A 79 -7.65 14.36 12.71
N ALA A 80 -8.83 13.75 12.83
CA ALA A 80 -9.94 14.00 11.92
C ALA A 80 -10.16 15.51 11.72
N GLY A 81 -10.24 15.93 10.46
CA GLY A 81 -10.39 17.33 10.09
C GLY A 81 -9.10 18.15 10.02
N LEU A 82 -7.94 17.59 10.41
CA LEU A 82 -6.64 18.25 10.23
C LEU A 82 -5.94 17.88 8.94
N GLN A 83 -6.36 16.79 8.33
CA GLN A 83 -5.82 16.27 7.07
C GLN A 83 -6.90 15.51 6.31
N ASP A 84 -6.65 15.16 5.08
CA ASP A 84 -7.56 14.32 4.32
C ASP A 84 -7.53 12.87 4.84
N HIS A 85 -8.59 12.12 4.55
CA HIS A 85 -8.78 10.76 5.04
C HIS A 85 -7.75 9.76 4.47
N GLY A 86 -7.13 10.06 3.34
CA GLY A 86 -6.10 9.22 2.73
C GLY A 86 -4.84 9.11 3.57
N HIS A 87 -4.52 10.17 4.33
CA HIS A 87 -3.38 10.22 5.25
C HIS A 87 -3.73 9.76 6.67
N SER A 88 -4.65 8.82 6.77
CA SER A 88 -5.11 8.18 7.99
C SER A 88 -5.38 6.70 7.71
N TYR A 89 -5.51 5.89 8.75
CA TYR A 89 -5.91 4.49 8.62
C TYR A 89 -4.93 3.66 7.78
N PHE A 90 -3.75 3.43 8.33
CA PHE A 90 -2.67 2.71 7.64
C PHE A 90 -2.68 1.20 7.88
N ALA A 91 -3.10 0.75 9.08
CA ALA A 91 -2.99 -0.65 9.49
C ALA A 91 -3.84 -1.60 8.63
N ASN A 92 -4.97 -1.13 8.11
CA ASN A 92 -5.87 -1.91 7.25
C ASN A 92 -5.35 -2.15 5.82
N SER A 93 -4.07 -1.96 5.59
CA SER A 93 -3.43 -2.12 4.28
C SER A 93 -3.03 -3.57 4.00
N LEU A 94 -2.73 -3.88 2.74
CA LEU A 94 -2.28 -5.22 2.35
C LEU A 94 -0.88 -5.52 2.89
N PHE A 95 0.04 -4.55 2.84
CA PHE A 95 1.32 -4.58 3.54
C PHE A 95 1.37 -3.41 4.50
N TYR A 96 1.64 -3.69 5.75
CA TYR A 96 1.71 -2.67 6.78
C TYR A 96 2.97 -2.76 7.61
N GLY A 97 3.62 -1.62 7.82
CA GLY A 97 4.76 -1.47 8.70
C GLY A 97 4.76 -0.11 9.40
N ALA A 98 4.85 -0.10 10.72
CA ALA A 98 4.97 1.12 11.51
C ALA A 98 6.11 1.00 12.51
N ASP A 99 6.88 2.09 12.67
CA ASP A 99 8.00 2.20 13.61
C ASP A 99 9.05 1.10 13.44
N LEU A 100 9.33 0.72 12.17
CA LEU A 100 10.23 -0.37 11.81
C LEU A 100 11.54 0.18 11.20
N CYS A 101 12.56 -0.66 11.16
CA CYS A 101 13.81 -0.35 10.46
C CYS A 101 14.32 -1.53 9.63
N ASP A 102 15.14 -1.19 8.63
CA ASP A 102 15.84 -2.15 7.76
C ASP A 102 14.85 -3.11 7.08
N ILE A 103 13.92 -2.54 6.31
CA ILE A 103 12.90 -3.27 5.56
C ILE A 103 13.28 -3.29 4.10
N MET A 104 13.17 -4.45 3.46
CA MET A 104 13.29 -4.55 2.02
C MET A 104 12.16 -5.37 1.42
N ILE A 105 11.58 -4.88 0.33
CA ILE A 105 10.67 -5.62 -0.56
C ILE A 105 11.29 -5.58 -1.96
N SER A 106 11.55 -6.74 -2.56
CA SER A 106 12.23 -6.80 -3.85
C SER A 106 11.78 -7.97 -4.71
N GLY A 107 12.22 -7.95 -5.98
CA GLY A 107 12.10 -9.07 -6.91
C GLY A 107 10.91 -8.97 -7.86
N ASP A 108 10.89 -9.80 -8.90
CA ASP A 108 9.99 -9.73 -10.07
C ASP A 108 8.56 -10.25 -9.80
N GLY A 109 8.01 -9.94 -8.63
CA GLY A 109 6.65 -10.34 -8.25
C GLY A 109 5.60 -9.28 -8.57
N LEU A 110 4.35 -9.71 -8.45
CA LEU A 110 3.18 -8.86 -8.60
C LEU A 110 2.41 -8.74 -7.29
N ILE A 111 2.11 -7.51 -6.90
CA ILE A 111 1.13 -7.19 -5.87
C ILE A 111 -0.15 -6.76 -6.58
N ASP A 112 -1.26 -7.46 -6.35
CA ASP A 112 -2.52 -7.22 -7.04
C ASP A 112 -3.66 -7.01 -6.04
N GLY A 113 -4.15 -5.77 -5.97
CA GLY A 113 -5.29 -5.37 -5.13
C GLY A 113 -6.65 -5.72 -5.71
N SER A 114 -6.71 -6.54 -6.77
CA SER A 114 -7.95 -6.97 -7.40
C SER A 114 -8.20 -8.46 -7.23
N SER A 115 -9.42 -8.88 -7.53
CA SER A 115 -9.83 -10.28 -7.63
C SER A 115 -10.60 -10.53 -8.92
N TRP A 116 -10.59 -11.77 -9.40
CA TRP A 116 -11.46 -12.17 -10.50
C TRP A 116 -12.83 -12.59 -9.98
N ASN A 117 -13.89 -12.00 -10.51
CA ASN A 117 -15.26 -12.39 -10.23
C ASN A 117 -15.72 -13.42 -11.28
N GLU A 118 -15.91 -14.67 -10.87
CA GLU A 118 -16.32 -15.73 -11.76
C GLU A 118 -17.77 -15.62 -12.28
N GLU A 119 -18.66 -15.00 -11.49
CA GLU A 119 -20.06 -14.82 -11.88
C GLU A 119 -20.20 -13.72 -12.94
N GLU A 120 -19.55 -12.56 -12.69
CA GLU A 120 -19.63 -11.40 -13.59
C GLU A 120 -18.59 -11.43 -14.71
N LYS A 121 -17.63 -12.39 -14.68
CA LYS A 121 -16.53 -12.53 -15.65
C LYS A 121 -15.73 -11.23 -15.80
N CYS A 122 -15.51 -10.54 -14.71
CA CYS A 122 -14.74 -9.31 -14.68
C CYS A 122 -13.73 -9.29 -13.53
N ARG A 123 -12.82 -8.33 -13.58
CA ARG A 123 -11.90 -8.04 -12.48
C ARG A 123 -12.57 -7.03 -11.53
N GLU A 124 -12.63 -7.35 -10.27
CA GLU A 124 -13.12 -6.47 -9.22
C GLU A 124 -11.98 -5.89 -8.41
N TYR A 125 -12.14 -4.66 -7.96
CA TYR A 125 -11.24 -4.05 -6.99
C TYR A 125 -11.53 -4.63 -5.60
N VAL A 126 -10.49 -5.10 -4.95
CA VAL A 126 -10.55 -5.62 -3.58
C VAL A 126 -9.95 -4.60 -2.61
N LEU A 127 -8.82 -4.01 -2.98
CA LEU A 127 -8.33 -2.82 -2.28
C LEU A 127 -9.12 -1.61 -2.72
N LEU A 128 -9.65 -0.89 -1.76
CA LEU A 128 -10.69 0.10 -1.95
C LEU A 128 -10.16 1.51 -1.73
N GLY A 129 -10.53 2.42 -2.65
CA GLY A 129 -10.13 3.82 -2.57
C GLY A 129 -10.71 4.57 -1.38
N GLY A 130 -11.82 4.10 -0.83
CA GLY A 130 -12.52 4.80 0.26
C GLY A 130 -13.16 6.12 -0.18
N ASP A 131 -13.25 6.38 -1.49
CA ASP A 131 -13.81 7.62 -2.01
C ASP A 131 -15.33 7.56 -2.09
N PRO A 132 -16.05 8.57 -1.56
CA PRO A 132 -17.50 8.64 -1.63
C PRO A 132 -18.08 8.60 -3.06
N SER A 133 -17.29 8.97 -4.05
CA SER A 133 -17.69 8.94 -5.47
C SER A 133 -17.64 7.54 -6.07
N GLU A 134 -16.88 6.61 -5.49
CA GLU A 134 -16.77 5.25 -5.96
C GLU A 134 -17.98 4.41 -5.52
N PRO A 135 -18.78 3.87 -6.44
CA PRO A 135 -20.04 3.18 -6.07
C PRO A 135 -19.85 2.00 -5.12
N ALA A 136 -18.73 1.29 -5.24
CA ALA A 136 -18.40 0.14 -4.40
C ALA A 136 -18.10 0.51 -2.94
N PHE A 137 -17.79 1.77 -2.65
CA PHE A 137 -17.19 2.21 -1.39
C PHE A 137 -18.06 3.15 -0.55
N ARG A 138 -19.27 3.44 -0.99
CA ARG A 138 -20.17 4.39 -0.32
C ARG A 138 -20.50 4.05 1.14
N ASN A 139 -20.19 2.87 1.60
CA ASN A 139 -20.54 2.38 2.92
C ASN A 139 -19.34 2.13 3.84
N GLU A 140 -18.11 2.35 3.38
CA GLU A 140 -16.93 2.19 4.20
C GLU A 140 -16.67 3.44 5.02
N ARG A 141 -17.04 3.38 6.28
CA ARG A 141 -16.85 4.48 7.21
C ARG A 141 -16.13 4.00 8.46
N GLY A 142 -15.15 4.80 8.90
CA GLY A 142 -14.51 4.62 10.19
C GLY A 142 -15.45 4.83 11.37
N HIS A 143 -14.91 4.69 12.56
CA HIS A 143 -15.68 4.79 13.81
C HIS A 143 -16.42 6.13 14.00
N ASN A 144 -15.93 7.19 13.36
CA ASN A 144 -16.51 8.54 13.40
C ASN A 144 -17.35 8.87 12.15
N GLY A 145 -17.67 7.89 11.32
CA GLY A 145 -18.36 8.11 10.06
C GLY A 145 -17.45 8.63 8.95
N GLU A 146 -16.15 8.63 9.15
CA GLU A 146 -15.14 9.00 8.17
C GLU A 146 -14.94 7.89 7.14
N TRP A 147 -14.51 8.28 5.96
CA TRP A 147 -14.08 7.33 4.94
C TRP A 147 -12.66 6.86 5.23
N PHE A 148 -12.41 5.58 5.08
CA PHE A 148 -11.05 5.05 5.09
C PHE A 148 -10.86 4.06 3.96
N GLY A 149 -9.84 4.29 3.16
CA GLY A 149 -9.44 3.40 2.09
C GLY A 149 -8.31 2.48 2.52
N ASN A 150 -8.25 1.30 1.92
CA ASN A 150 -7.08 0.44 2.04
C ASN A 150 -5.93 1.03 1.20
N LYS A 151 -4.71 0.65 1.54
CA LYS A 151 -3.51 0.88 0.73
C LYS A 151 -2.89 -0.48 0.38
N ALA A 152 -2.18 -0.56 -0.74
CA ALA A 152 -1.44 -1.78 -0.98
C ALA A 152 -0.22 -1.84 -0.06
N ILE A 153 0.57 -0.78 0.05
CA ILE A 153 1.71 -0.70 0.97
C ILE A 153 1.60 0.57 1.81
N ALA A 154 1.57 0.42 3.12
CA ALA A 154 1.61 1.53 4.06
C ALA A 154 2.81 1.40 5.00
N LEU A 155 3.69 2.40 4.97
CA LEU A 155 4.89 2.50 5.79
C LEU A 155 4.83 3.77 6.63
N VAL A 156 4.82 3.62 7.95
CA VAL A 156 4.66 4.75 8.87
C VAL A 156 5.86 4.84 9.81
N ARG A 157 6.56 5.97 9.80
CA ARG A 157 7.74 6.22 10.65
C ARG A 157 8.78 5.09 10.61
N CYS A 158 9.03 4.57 9.41
CA CYS A 158 10.03 3.55 9.19
C CYS A 158 11.40 4.16 8.82
N LYS A 159 12.47 3.39 8.97
CA LYS A 159 13.84 3.79 8.59
C LYS A 159 14.51 2.73 7.73
N ASN A 160 15.37 3.16 6.81
CA ASN A 160 16.14 2.29 5.93
C ASN A 160 15.21 1.34 5.16
N VAL A 161 14.43 1.90 4.27
CA VAL A 161 13.46 1.16 3.44
C VAL A 161 13.98 1.01 2.02
N VAL A 162 13.91 -0.19 1.47
CA VAL A 162 14.27 -0.49 0.08
C VAL A 162 13.10 -1.17 -0.61
N LEU A 163 12.65 -0.60 -1.74
CA LEU A 163 11.56 -1.13 -2.57
C LEU A 163 12.07 -1.27 -4.01
N THR A 164 12.24 -2.50 -4.52
CA THR A 164 12.81 -2.69 -5.86
C THR A 164 12.15 -3.79 -6.67
N ASP A 165 12.06 -3.55 -7.98
CA ASP A 165 11.82 -4.53 -9.06
C ASP A 165 10.42 -5.14 -9.15
N PHE A 166 9.54 -4.97 -8.20
CA PHE A 166 8.19 -5.51 -8.23
C PHE A 166 7.21 -4.64 -9.03
N SER A 167 6.11 -5.27 -9.44
CA SER A 167 4.95 -4.59 -10.02
C SER A 167 3.79 -4.55 -9.03
N LEU A 168 2.97 -3.48 -9.11
CA LEU A 168 1.79 -3.31 -8.30
C LEU A 168 0.62 -2.82 -9.17
N VAL A 169 -0.52 -3.49 -9.07
CA VAL A 169 -1.75 -3.09 -9.76
C VAL A 169 -2.91 -2.99 -8.77
N ILE A 170 -3.76 -1.98 -8.96
CA ILE A 170 -4.93 -1.72 -8.10
C ILE A 170 -4.53 -1.55 -6.63
N GLY A 171 -3.95 -0.40 -6.34
CA GLY A 171 -3.36 -0.11 -5.02
C GLY A 171 -4.32 0.33 -3.92
N GLY A 172 -5.61 0.49 -4.24
CA GLY A 172 -6.57 1.03 -3.28
C GLY A 172 -6.57 2.57 -3.25
N HIS A 173 -6.65 3.15 -2.08
CA HIS A 173 -6.63 4.61 -1.93
C HIS A 173 -5.26 5.17 -2.33
N PHE A 174 -4.19 4.57 -1.85
CA PHE A 174 -2.82 4.77 -2.32
C PHE A 174 -2.19 3.42 -2.61
N ALA A 175 -1.49 3.29 -3.73
CA ALA A 175 -0.76 2.06 -3.98
C ALA A 175 0.41 1.93 -3.02
N ILE A 176 1.17 3.01 -2.82
CA ILE A 176 2.17 3.10 -1.75
C ILE A 176 1.98 4.42 -1.02
N ILE A 177 1.92 4.38 0.29
CA ILE A 177 2.11 5.56 1.14
C ILE A 177 3.30 5.35 2.05
N ALA A 178 4.25 6.28 1.99
CA ALA A 178 5.35 6.41 2.92
C ALA A 178 5.11 7.66 3.78
N GLU A 179 4.75 7.46 5.03
CA GLU A 179 4.42 8.51 5.99
C GLU A 179 5.53 8.63 7.03
N GLY A 180 6.32 9.71 6.98
CA GLY A 180 7.41 9.94 7.92
C GLY A 180 8.56 8.93 7.83
N VAL A 181 8.86 8.41 6.65
CA VAL A 181 9.95 7.45 6.42
C VAL A 181 11.28 8.19 6.25
N GLU A 182 12.32 7.69 6.88
CA GLU A 182 13.68 8.21 6.80
C GLU A 182 14.59 7.21 6.08
N ASN A 183 15.37 7.67 5.11
CA ASN A 183 16.27 6.88 4.27
C ASN A 183 15.53 5.80 3.48
N MET A 184 14.89 6.20 2.38
CA MET A 184 14.15 5.31 1.50
C MET A 184 14.75 5.27 0.11
N TYR A 185 14.94 4.08 -0.44
CA TYR A 185 15.41 3.84 -1.79
C TYR A 185 14.39 3.02 -2.58
N VAL A 186 13.97 3.57 -3.71
CA VAL A 186 12.99 2.94 -4.62
C VAL A 186 13.58 2.89 -6.02
N ASP A 187 13.63 1.68 -6.61
CA ASP A 187 14.23 1.49 -7.93
C ASP A 187 13.50 0.41 -8.73
N GLY A 188 13.22 0.68 -10.00
CA GLY A 188 12.71 -0.32 -10.93
C GLY A 188 11.29 -0.82 -10.67
N ILE A 189 10.48 -0.13 -9.87
CA ILE A 189 9.10 -0.55 -9.62
C ILE A 189 8.14 -0.05 -10.70
N LEU A 190 7.07 -0.83 -10.93
CA LEU A 190 6.00 -0.46 -11.85
C LEU A 190 4.68 -0.45 -11.09
N ILE A 191 4.02 0.70 -11.05
CA ILE A 191 2.69 0.85 -10.45
C ILE A 191 1.68 1.27 -11.52
N ASP A 192 0.57 0.52 -11.61
CA ASP A 192 -0.58 0.85 -12.43
C ASP A 192 -1.85 0.72 -11.58
N THR A 193 -2.41 1.84 -11.20
CA THR A 193 -3.47 1.88 -10.19
C THR A 193 -4.60 2.84 -10.58
N ASN A 194 -5.69 2.76 -9.83
CA ASN A 194 -6.87 3.59 -10.05
C ASN A 194 -6.78 4.97 -9.37
N ARG A 195 -6.10 5.08 -8.24
CA ARG A 195 -5.88 6.32 -7.48
C ARG A 195 -4.38 6.60 -7.32
N ASP A 196 -3.98 7.33 -6.30
CA ASP A 196 -2.60 7.75 -6.11
C ASP A 196 -1.63 6.56 -6.16
N ALA A 197 -0.59 6.68 -6.98
CA ALA A 197 0.35 5.58 -7.14
C ALA A 197 1.42 5.60 -6.05
N PHE A 198 2.01 6.73 -5.74
CA PHE A 198 3.00 6.80 -4.68
C PHE A 198 2.99 8.15 -3.96
N ASP A 199 2.62 8.14 -2.69
CA ASP A 199 2.66 9.28 -1.79
C ASP A 199 3.90 9.23 -0.90
N ILE A 200 4.75 10.27 -1.02
CA ILE A 200 5.93 10.50 -0.20
C ILE A 200 5.58 11.65 0.75
N ASP A 201 5.17 11.30 1.97
CA ASP A 201 4.66 12.27 2.93
C ASP A 201 5.55 12.39 4.17
N CYS A 202 5.95 13.60 4.51
CA CYS A 202 6.79 13.86 5.68
C CYS A 202 8.10 13.04 5.72
N CYS A 203 8.59 12.60 4.59
CA CYS A 203 9.76 11.73 4.48
C CYS A 203 11.07 12.53 4.41
N LYS A 204 12.16 11.83 4.67
CA LYS A 204 13.50 12.42 4.60
C LYS A 204 14.50 11.46 3.95
N ASP A 205 15.40 12.01 3.12
CA ASP A 205 16.44 11.26 2.41
C ASP A 205 15.84 10.15 1.54
N VAL A 206 15.05 10.54 0.53
CA VAL A 206 14.33 9.64 -0.37
C VAL A 206 14.95 9.68 -1.76
N THR A 207 15.23 8.53 -2.34
CA THR A 207 15.62 8.39 -3.75
C THR A 207 14.63 7.47 -4.46
N VAL A 208 14.03 7.96 -5.55
CA VAL A 208 13.13 7.20 -6.43
C VAL A 208 13.68 7.27 -7.84
N ARG A 209 13.93 6.10 -8.46
CA ARG A 209 14.52 6.07 -9.79
C ARG A 209 14.04 4.90 -10.65
N ASN A 210 14.25 5.01 -11.97
CA ASN A 210 13.98 3.97 -12.96
C ASN A 210 12.58 3.35 -12.86
N SER A 211 11.60 4.09 -12.37
CA SER A 211 10.28 3.57 -12.00
C SER A 211 9.17 4.16 -12.85
N VAL A 212 8.03 3.47 -12.87
CA VAL A 212 6.83 3.89 -13.58
C VAL A 212 5.67 3.99 -12.62
N PHE A 213 5.05 5.16 -12.55
CA PHE A 213 3.90 5.44 -11.71
C PHE A 213 2.74 5.91 -12.59
N ASN A 214 1.73 5.07 -12.72
CA ASN A 214 0.52 5.39 -13.47
C ASN A 214 -0.69 5.37 -12.56
N SER A 215 -1.41 6.50 -12.50
CA SER A 215 -2.70 6.62 -11.83
C SER A 215 -3.79 6.92 -12.86
N LEU A 216 -4.91 6.23 -12.74
CA LEU A 216 -6.03 6.40 -13.67
C LEU A 216 -6.88 7.64 -13.33
N THR A 217 -7.09 7.92 -12.05
CA THR A 217 -8.05 8.97 -11.62
C THR A 217 -7.48 10.02 -10.67
N ASP A 218 -6.22 9.89 -10.25
CA ASP A 218 -5.60 10.79 -9.29
C ASP A 218 -4.09 10.96 -9.56
N ASP A 219 -3.28 11.23 -8.55
CA ASP A 219 -1.88 11.59 -8.70
C ASP A 219 -0.95 10.37 -8.93
N GLY A 220 0.00 10.48 -9.85
CA GLY A 220 0.96 9.42 -10.12
C GLY A 220 2.06 9.33 -9.08
N LEU A 221 2.64 10.47 -8.70
CA LEU A 221 3.67 10.58 -7.67
C LEU A 221 3.45 11.90 -6.92
N VAL A 222 3.41 11.83 -5.60
CA VAL A 222 3.09 12.97 -4.75
C VAL A 222 4.13 13.18 -3.67
N MET A 223 4.46 14.44 -3.44
CA MET A 223 5.30 14.89 -2.34
C MET A 223 4.47 15.79 -1.42
N LYS A 224 4.28 15.36 -0.19
CA LYS A 224 3.43 16.05 0.79
C LYS A 224 4.14 16.25 2.13
N SER A 225 3.59 17.16 2.93
CA SER A 225 3.95 17.36 4.33
C SER A 225 2.65 17.55 5.11
N SER A 226 1.97 16.43 5.38
CA SER A 226 0.69 16.39 6.09
C SER A 226 0.88 16.22 7.60
N TYR A 227 -0.20 15.93 8.30
CA TYR A 227 -0.19 15.56 9.73
C TYR A 227 -0.49 14.07 9.96
N GLY A 228 -0.30 13.23 8.94
CA GLY A 228 -0.62 11.80 8.95
C GLY A 228 0.13 11.02 10.02
N ALA A 229 1.39 11.34 10.26
CA ALA A 229 2.17 10.75 11.35
C ALA A 229 1.74 11.18 12.76
N GLY A 230 0.80 12.11 12.88
CA GLY A 230 0.36 12.69 14.16
C GLY A 230 1.30 13.71 14.78
N ILE A 231 2.31 14.13 14.04
CA ILE A 231 3.28 15.16 14.38
C ILE A 231 3.62 15.98 13.14
N PHE A 232 4.06 17.23 13.35
CA PHE A 232 4.58 18.03 12.24
C PHE A 232 5.98 17.54 11.85
N MET A 233 6.11 17.05 10.63
CA MET A 233 7.38 16.63 10.05
C MET A 233 7.56 17.29 8.68
N PRO A 234 8.76 17.77 8.35
CA PRO A 234 9.02 18.28 7.01
C PRO A 234 9.23 17.12 6.02
N LEU A 235 9.01 17.42 4.74
CA LEU A 235 9.53 16.60 3.65
C LEU A 235 10.88 17.18 3.22
N GLU A 236 11.94 16.38 3.26
CA GLU A 236 13.30 16.85 3.03
C GLU A 236 14.11 15.89 2.16
N ASN A 237 14.93 16.45 1.27
CA ASN A 237 15.93 15.75 0.50
C ASN A 237 15.36 14.57 -0.32
N VAL A 238 14.47 14.89 -1.27
CA VAL A 238 13.86 13.91 -2.18
C VAL A 238 14.48 14.05 -3.56
N LEU A 239 15.03 12.96 -4.09
CA LEU A 239 15.54 12.84 -5.45
C LEU A 239 14.63 11.91 -6.25
N ILE A 240 14.13 12.39 -7.38
CA ILE A 240 13.35 11.60 -8.34
C ILE A 240 14.09 11.70 -9.68
N GLU A 241 14.52 10.57 -10.24
CA GLU A 241 15.23 10.54 -11.49
C GLU A 241 14.85 9.34 -12.36
N ASP A 242 14.87 9.52 -13.68
CA ASP A 242 14.61 8.48 -14.68
C ASP A 242 13.25 7.77 -14.49
N CYS A 243 12.25 8.50 -14.00
CA CYS A 243 10.90 7.99 -13.76
C CYS A 243 9.93 8.40 -14.88
N LYS A 244 8.90 7.56 -15.09
CA LYS A 244 7.73 7.91 -15.88
C LYS A 244 6.55 8.07 -14.95
N VAL A 245 5.92 9.24 -14.96
CA VAL A 245 4.79 9.56 -14.09
C VAL A 245 3.62 9.98 -14.94
N SER A 246 2.46 9.38 -14.72
CA SER A 246 1.19 9.81 -15.29
C SER A 246 0.10 9.77 -14.24
N GLY A 247 -0.77 10.76 -14.27
CA GLY A 247 -1.96 10.85 -13.44
C GLY A 247 -3.08 11.48 -14.25
N TYR A 248 -4.31 11.03 -14.02
CA TYR A 248 -5.49 11.53 -14.69
C TYR A 248 -6.68 11.57 -13.74
N ASP A 249 -7.38 12.68 -13.72
CA ASP A 249 -8.64 12.82 -13.02
C ASP A 249 -9.79 12.75 -14.03
N ALA A 250 -10.55 11.67 -14.00
CA ALA A 250 -11.69 11.46 -14.90
C ALA A 250 -12.80 12.53 -14.74
N GLY A 251 -12.85 13.24 -13.64
CA GLY A 251 -13.74 14.35 -13.39
C GLY A 251 -13.16 15.71 -13.79
N SER A 252 -11.92 15.76 -14.21
CA SER A 252 -11.19 16.96 -14.57
C SER A 252 -10.74 16.90 -16.03
N VAL A 253 -10.69 18.05 -16.69
CA VAL A 253 -10.09 18.18 -18.03
C VAL A 253 -8.55 18.25 -17.98
N TYR A 254 -7.97 18.10 -16.82
CA TYR A 254 -6.54 18.23 -16.60
C TYR A 254 -5.93 16.90 -16.21
N ALA A 255 -4.96 16.44 -16.98
CA ALA A 255 -4.07 15.38 -16.53
C ALA A 255 -3.23 15.90 -15.36
N LYS A 256 -3.14 15.11 -14.30
CA LYS A 256 -2.25 15.38 -13.18
C LYS A 256 -1.06 14.45 -13.30
N ALA A 257 0.10 14.99 -13.51
CA ALA A 257 1.37 14.32 -13.38
C ALA A 257 2.25 15.22 -12.53
N TYR A 258 2.67 14.72 -11.39
CA TYR A 258 3.58 15.45 -10.50
C TYR A 258 4.92 14.73 -10.49
N THR A 259 5.96 15.48 -10.69
CA THR A 259 7.35 15.04 -10.58
C THR A 259 8.06 15.84 -9.50
#